data_2d1c0e0111718aebd8a745f803d50483
#
_entry.id   2d1c0e0111718aebd8a745f803d50483
#
_cell.length_a   1.000
_cell.length_b   1.000
_cell.length_c   1.000
_cell.angle_alpha   90.00
_cell.angle_beta   90.00
_cell.angle_gamma   90.00
#
_symmetry.space_group_name_H-M   'P 1'
#
loop_
_entity.id
_entity.type
_entity.pdbx_description
1 polymer ?
#
loop_
_entity_poly.entity_id
_entity_poly.type
_entity_poly.pdbx_seq_one_letter_code
_entity_poly.pdbx_strand_id
1 'polypeptide(L)'
;MRSVNLLSIIQAFKSLDKVQFSKMMCYYGIDTKKGIRDYELNCIEALVDELVNDIDNISVVDNYYIGFSIPQIGKEFDLLRFGKDNIINVELKTDSTIEKIHQQQVRNYYYLKFLGKEINIFTFVSNARKLYKLVVDSNNSETIEVTIDELFNKLLSQNVETYDNINELFNPSDYLVSPFNSTEKFINGNYFLTVQQENIFHDIQKKLQDSTTNFIALTGNAGTGKTLLTYHIAKYYMSVGKRVLVLHCAQLNKGHNVLKCNYGWKIDMPRYAPSFDDYDIIIIDEAQRMYPKQFVKFIKSIKELNKKCIFSYDAKQYLSKHEKNYEITNKIEAELQCTPFTLTDKIRTNKEIAYFIMQLLNKNKNIPGMKYPNIDFVYFKDYSMAKSYLDMRFKQGWKVPNYTPGIHSTFDYQKYTSIDDDCAHSIIGQEYMNVVVVLDDSFKYSDTGELVANNAYYSQKQMLYQIITRAIKKLNIVIIKNTNMLERCIKILS
;
A
#
# COMPACT_ATOMS: atom_id res chain seq x y z
N MET A 1 -17.28 4.18 -11.00
CA MET A 1 -17.88 5.50 -10.69
C MET A 1 -18.14 6.20 -12.01
N ARG A 2 -19.30 6.80 -12.19
CA ARG A 2 -19.69 7.58 -13.38
C ARG A 2 -19.62 9.07 -13.08
N SER A 3 -19.41 9.88 -14.12
CA SER A 3 -19.50 11.33 -13.99
C SER A 3 -20.95 11.79 -13.82
N VAL A 4 -21.12 12.92 -13.17
CA VAL A 4 -22.44 13.49 -12.86
C VAL A 4 -22.49 14.98 -13.21
N ASN A 5 -23.71 15.48 -13.34
CA ASN A 5 -24.00 16.91 -13.39
C ASN A 5 -24.30 17.39 -11.97
N LEU A 6 -23.56 18.37 -11.45
CA LEU A 6 -23.68 18.88 -10.08
C LEU A 6 -25.07 19.48 -9.81
N LEU A 7 -25.60 20.26 -10.74
CA LEU A 7 -26.94 20.86 -10.59
C LEU A 7 -28.03 19.78 -10.49
N SER A 8 -27.94 18.72 -11.29
CA SER A 8 -28.85 17.58 -11.23
C SER A 8 -28.79 16.87 -9.88
N ILE A 9 -27.60 16.69 -9.30
CA ILE A 9 -27.42 16.11 -7.98
C ILE A 9 -28.09 16.96 -6.90
N ILE A 10 -27.89 18.29 -6.93
CA ILE A 10 -28.49 19.22 -5.94
C ILE A 10 -30.01 19.25 -6.07
N GLN A 11 -30.54 19.29 -7.28
CA GLN A 11 -31.98 19.26 -7.50
C GLN A 11 -32.60 17.93 -7.03
N ALA A 12 -31.94 16.81 -7.29
CA ALA A 12 -32.38 15.50 -6.81
C ALA A 12 -32.33 15.41 -5.28
N PHE A 13 -31.31 15.95 -4.64
CA PHE A 13 -31.16 15.98 -3.18
C PHE A 13 -32.34 16.73 -2.52
N LYS A 14 -32.79 17.84 -3.13
CA LYS A 14 -33.90 18.65 -2.65
C LYS A 14 -35.28 18.03 -2.93
N SER A 15 -35.39 17.19 -3.94
CA SER A 15 -36.70 16.69 -4.44
C SER A 15 -37.00 15.25 -4.05
N LEU A 16 -35.96 14.43 -3.78
CA LEU A 16 -36.11 13.02 -3.47
C LEU A 16 -36.05 12.76 -1.95
N ASP A 17 -36.73 11.69 -1.51
CA ASP A 17 -36.47 11.18 -0.17
C ASP A 17 -35.06 10.56 -0.06
N LYS A 18 -34.58 10.38 1.17
CA LYS A 18 -33.21 9.87 1.44
C LYS A 18 -32.94 8.49 0.81
N VAL A 19 -33.96 7.63 0.70
CA VAL A 19 -33.79 6.27 0.13
C VAL A 19 -33.64 6.35 -1.39
N GLN A 20 -34.46 7.16 -2.03
CA GLN A 20 -34.42 7.36 -3.47
C GLN A 20 -33.13 8.07 -3.89
N PHE A 21 -32.73 9.10 -3.16
CA PHE A 21 -31.48 9.81 -3.39
C PHE A 21 -30.27 8.86 -3.21
N SER A 22 -30.25 8.04 -2.16
CA SER A 22 -29.20 7.04 -1.95
C SER A 22 -29.11 6.03 -3.10
N LYS A 23 -30.25 5.58 -3.65
CA LYS A 23 -30.26 4.69 -4.82
C LYS A 23 -29.69 5.37 -6.07
N MET A 24 -30.01 6.64 -6.28
CA MET A 24 -29.46 7.44 -7.38
C MET A 24 -27.94 7.58 -7.25
N MET A 25 -27.42 7.88 -6.06
CA MET A 25 -25.99 7.97 -5.81
C MET A 25 -25.29 6.63 -6.03
N CYS A 26 -25.87 5.53 -5.56
CA CYS A 26 -25.36 4.17 -5.84
C CYS A 26 -25.30 3.85 -7.35
N TYR A 27 -26.26 4.32 -8.14
CA TYR A 27 -26.26 4.16 -9.59
C TYR A 27 -25.04 4.83 -10.24
N TYR A 28 -24.63 5.98 -9.73
CA TYR A 28 -23.40 6.66 -10.17
C TYR A 28 -22.11 6.04 -9.59
N GLY A 29 -22.26 5.06 -8.71
CA GLY A 29 -21.13 4.40 -8.04
C GLY A 29 -20.55 5.22 -6.89
N ILE A 30 -21.35 6.10 -6.30
CA ILE A 30 -21.00 6.92 -5.15
C ILE A 30 -21.54 6.22 -3.90
N ASP A 31 -20.65 5.86 -2.96
CA ASP A 31 -21.03 5.16 -1.72
C ASP A 31 -21.64 6.14 -0.71
N THR A 32 -22.95 6.03 -0.48
CA THR A 32 -23.66 6.89 0.48
C THR A 32 -23.39 6.56 1.95
N LYS A 33 -22.78 5.43 2.28
CA LYS A 33 -22.38 5.11 3.66
C LYS A 33 -21.02 5.73 4.06
N LYS A 34 -20.16 5.99 3.09
CA LYS A 34 -18.87 6.64 3.23
C LYS A 34 -18.75 7.94 2.42
N GLY A 35 -19.71 8.16 1.51
CA GLY A 35 -19.72 9.25 0.56
C GLY A 35 -20.34 10.54 1.08
N ILE A 36 -20.78 11.37 0.17
CA ILE A 36 -21.19 12.77 0.36
C ILE A 36 -22.05 12.96 1.60
N ARG A 37 -21.59 13.80 2.51
CA ARG A 37 -22.31 14.24 3.69
C ARG A 37 -23.20 15.43 3.35
N ASP A 38 -24.27 15.65 4.13
CA ASP A 38 -25.21 16.75 3.89
C ASP A 38 -24.50 18.11 3.78
N TYR A 39 -23.44 18.36 4.56
CA TYR A 39 -22.68 19.61 4.48
C TYR A 39 -21.88 19.75 3.17
N GLU A 40 -21.42 18.65 2.58
CA GLU A 40 -20.72 18.68 1.29
C GLU A 40 -21.68 19.00 0.14
N LEU A 41 -22.92 18.48 0.21
CA LEU A 41 -23.97 18.83 -0.73
C LEU A 41 -24.33 20.33 -0.65
N ASN A 42 -24.37 20.89 0.56
CA ASN A 42 -24.58 22.34 0.73
C ASN A 42 -23.39 23.16 0.17
N CYS A 43 -22.16 22.68 0.32
CA CYS A 43 -20.99 23.33 -0.30
C CYS A 43 -21.05 23.24 -1.82
N ILE A 44 -21.49 22.09 -2.40
CA ILE A 44 -21.68 21.95 -3.86
C ILE A 44 -22.77 22.91 -4.33
N GLU A 45 -23.88 23.02 -3.60
CA GLU A 45 -24.93 23.98 -3.93
C GLU A 45 -24.40 25.42 -3.99
N ALA A 46 -23.68 25.85 -2.95
CA ALA A 46 -23.09 27.17 -2.92
C ALA A 46 -22.09 27.41 -4.07
N LEU A 47 -21.31 26.39 -4.44
CA LEU A 47 -20.39 26.48 -5.61
C LEU A 47 -21.18 26.58 -6.93
N VAL A 48 -22.23 25.77 -7.09
CA VAL A 48 -23.10 25.81 -8.28
C VAL A 48 -23.78 27.17 -8.42
N ASP A 49 -24.27 27.74 -7.33
CA ASP A 49 -24.88 29.08 -7.32
C ASP A 49 -23.91 30.17 -7.80
N GLU A 50 -22.61 30.05 -7.46
CA GLU A 50 -21.57 30.99 -7.94
C GLU A 50 -21.20 30.76 -9.41
N LEU A 51 -21.24 29.51 -9.89
CA LEU A 51 -20.83 29.14 -11.25
C LEU A 51 -21.95 29.36 -12.28
N VAL A 52 -23.20 29.23 -11.90
CA VAL A 52 -24.36 29.25 -12.82
C VAL A 52 -25.17 30.53 -12.58
N ASN A 53 -24.57 31.68 -12.87
CA ASN A 53 -25.28 32.96 -12.91
C ASN A 53 -26.15 33.12 -14.17
N ASP A 54 -25.83 32.38 -15.26
CA ASP A 54 -26.58 32.36 -16.53
C ASP A 54 -26.84 30.90 -16.98
N ILE A 55 -28.08 30.62 -17.40
CA ILE A 55 -28.53 29.28 -17.87
C ILE A 55 -27.73 28.80 -19.10
N ASP A 56 -27.15 29.72 -19.88
CA ASP A 56 -26.43 29.39 -21.10
C ASP A 56 -25.11 28.60 -20.89
N ASN A 57 -24.58 28.53 -19.68
CA ASN A 57 -23.30 27.90 -19.37
C ASN A 57 -23.37 26.68 -18.44
N ILE A 58 -24.47 25.93 -18.49
CA ILE A 58 -24.69 24.73 -17.66
C ILE A 58 -23.60 23.64 -17.86
N SER A 59 -22.81 23.72 -18.94
CA SER A 59 -21.71 22.80 -19.21
C SER A 59 -20.59 22.84 -18.16
N VAL A 60 -20.44 23.96 -17.42
CA VAL A 60 -19.38 24.12 -16.40
C VAL A 60 -19.66 23.27 -15.14
N VAL A 61 -20.91 22.86 -14.90
CA VAL A 61 -21.31 21.99 -13.79
C VAL A 61 -21.52 20.55 -14.19
N ASP A 62 -21.13 20.15 -15.40
CA ASP A 62 -21.30 18.80 -15.93
C ASP A 62 -19.99 17.99 -15.90
N ASN A 63 -20.12 16.65 -15.93
CA ASN A 63 -19.03 15.68 -16.00
C ASN A 63 -18.07 15.65 -14.79
N TYR A 64 -18.60 15.82 -13.59
CA TYR A 64 -17.81 15.71 -12.37
C TYR A 64 -17.84 14.28 -11.79
N TYR A 65 -16.73 13.89 -11.21
CA TYR A 65 -16.61 12.72 -10.33
C TYR A 65 -16.56 13.21 -8.89
N ILE A 66 -17.55 12.80 -8.07
CA ILE A 66 -17.75 13.29 -6.70
C ILE A 66 -17.28 12.23 -5.70
N GLY A 67 -16.44 12.63 -4.71
CA GLY A 67 -15.97 11.72 -3.66
C GLY A 67 -15.13 10.56 -4.19
N PHE A 68 -14.36 10.80 -5.26
CA PHE A 68 -13.49 9.75 -5.82
C PHE A 68 -12.33 9.46 -4.90
N SER A 69 -12.18 8.19 -4.51
CA SER A 69 -11.07 7.72 -3.69
C SER A 69 -10.11 6.85 -4.52
N ILE A 70 -8.82 7.22 -4.52
CA ILE A 70 -7.80 6.42 -5.22
C ILE A 70 -7.76 5.01 -4.63
N PRO A 71 -7.91 3.96 -5.45
CA PRO A 71 -7.85 2.58 -4.99
C PRO A 71 -6.59 2.28 -4.19
N GLN A 72 -6.74 1.60 -3.04
CA GLN A 72 -5.66 1.16 -2.15
C GLN A 72 -4.88 2.28 -1.44
N ILE A 73 -4.97 3.54 -1.88
CA ILE A 73 -4.33 4.70 -1.23
C ILE A 73 -5.25 5.32 -0.18
N GLY A 74 -6.57 5.32 -0.44
CA GLY A 74 -7.56 5.93 0.45
C GLY A 74 -7.60 7.46 0.38
N LYS A 75 -6.89 8.11 -0.58
CA LYS A 75 -7.00 9.54 -0.82
C LYS A 75 -8.28 9.82 -1.58
N GLU A 76 -9.13 10.63 -0.99
CA GLU A 76 -10.40 11.10 -1.55
C GLU A 76 -10.27 12.52 -2.08
N PHE A 77 -10.97 12.79 -3.19
CA PHE A 77 -11.13 14.10 -3.80
C PHE A 77 -12.61 14.45 -3.82
N ASP A 78 -12.95 15.64 -3.36
CA ASP A 78 -14.37 16.07 -3.30
C ASP A 78 -14.98 16.19 -4.70
N LEU A 79 -14.34 16.93 -5.58
CA LEU A 79 -14.76 17.08 -6.97
C LEU A 79 -13.56 16.95 -7.92
N LEU A 80 -13.68 16.08 -8.92
CA LEU A 80 -12.73 15.95 -10.02
C LEU A 80 -13.44 16.11 -11.36
N ARG A 81 -12.84 16.85 -12.29
CA ARG A 81 -13.27 16.95 -13.69
C ARG A 81 -12.07 16.76 -14.60
N PHE A 82 -12.15 15.84 -15.55
CA PHE A 82 -11.06 15.50 -16.44
C PHE A 82 -11.24 16.16 -17.81
N GLY A 83 -10.15 16.69 -18.33
CA GLY A 83 -9.99 17.08 -19.72
C GLY A 83 -8.91 16.25 -20.41
N LYS A 84 -8.79 16.37 -21.74
CA LYS A 84 -7.73 15.68 -22.48
C LYS A 84 -6.34 16.06 -21.98
N ASP A 85 -6.13 17.34 -21.73
CA ASP A 85 -4.82 17.90 -21.41
C ASP A 85 -4.69 18.37 -19.97
N ASN A 86 -5.80 18.52 -19.25
CA ASN A 86 -5.81 19.04 -17.88
C ASN A 86 -6.81 18.32 -16.97
N ILE A 87 -6.59 18.48 -15.66
CA ILE A 87 -7.46 18.00 -14.60
C ILE A 87 -7.81 19.19 -13.71
N ILE A 88 -9.08 19.32 -13.38
CA ILE A 88 -9.57 20.30 -12.41
C ILE A 88 -10.05 19.56 -11.17
N ASN A 89 -9.45 19.87 -10.03
CA ASN A 89 -9.87 19.42 -8.70
C ASN A 89 -10.41 20.61 -7.93
N VAL A 90 -11.60 20.47 -7.34
CA VAL A 90 -12.17 21.44 -6.42
C VAL A 90 -12.45 20.75 -5.10
N GLU A 91 -11.76 21.18 -4.04
CA GLU A 91 -12.03 20.77 -2.67
C GLU A 91 -13.05 21.69 -2.03
N LEU A 92 -13.92 21.14 -1.20
CA LEU A 92 -15.03 21.83 -0.56
C LEU A 92 -14.79 21.96 0.93
N LYS A 93 -14.92 23.18 1.45
CA LYS A 93 -14.81 23.48 2.88
C LYS A 93 -15.95 24.39 3.30
N THR A 94 -16.52 24.14 4.47
CA THR A 94 -17.42 25.09 5.10
C THR A 94 -16.64 26.30 5.61
N ASP A 95 -15.56 26.02 6.38
CA ASP A 95 -14.57 26.97 6.87
C ASP A 95 -13.19 26.32 6.92
N SER A 96 -12.12 27.10 6.67
CA SER A 96 -10.75 26.62 6.81
C SER A 96 -9.75 27.78 6.92
N THR A 97 -8.55 27.50 7.46
CA THR A 97 -7.42 28.43 7.39
C THR A 97 -6.62 28.22 6.11
N ILE A 98 -5.91 29.27 5.67
CA ILE A 98 -5.09 29.23 4.44
C ILE A 98 -4.03 28.12 4.54
N GLU A 99 -3.41 27.92 5.71
CA GLU A 99 -2.38 26.90 5.90
C GLU A 99 -2.95 25.48 5.70
N LYS A 100 -4.16 25.21 6.21
CA LYS A 100 -4.83 23.90 6.01
C LYS A 100 -5.24 23.70 4.55
N ILE A 101 -5.73 24.76 3.90
CA ILE A 101 -6.07 24.74 2.48
C ILE A 101 -4.80 24.42 1.68
N HIS A 102 -3.71 25.13 1.93
CA HIS A 102 -2.43 24.92 1.24
C HIS A 102 -1.93 23.47 1.39
N GLN A 103 -1.90 22.96 2.61
CA GLN A 103 -1.48 21.57 2.88
C GLN A 103 -2.32 20.55 2.12
N GLN A 104 -3.64 20.75 2.05
CA GLN A 104 -4.52 19.85 1.31
C GLN A 104 -4.33 19.97 -0.20
N GLN A 105 -4.21 21.20 -0.72
CA GLN A 105 -3.98 21.44 -2.15
C GLN A 105 -2.66 20.84 -2.63
N VAL A 106 -1.57 21.02 -1.89
CA VAL A 106 -0.26 20.40 -2.19
C VAL A 106 -0.36 18.87 -2.21
N ARG A 107 -1.09 18.29 -1.24
CA ARG A 107 -1.34 16.85 -1.20
C ARG A 107 -2.15 16.37 -2.43
N ASN A 108 -3.19 17.11 -2.83
CA ASN A 108 -3.98 16.76 -4.00
C ASN A 108 -3.16 16.84 -5.29
N TYR A 109 -2.37 17.89 -5.44
CA TYR A 109 -1.44 18.04 -6.55
C TYR A 109 -0.46 16.87 -6.63
N TYR A 110 0.10 16.43 -5.50
CA TYR A 110 1.03 15.31 -5.44
C TYR A 110 0.44 14.02 -6.03
N TYR A 111 -0.83 13.71 -5.73
CA TYR A 111 -1.48 12.51 -6.26
C TYR A 111 -1.92 12.64 -7.71
N LEU A 112 -2.33 13.83 -8.15
CA LEU A 112 -2.84 14.04 -9.52
C LEU A 112 -1.74 14.26 -10.57
N LYS A 113 -0.60 14.85 -10.19
CA LYS A 113 0.53 15.10 -11.11
C LYS A 113 1.06 13.84 -11.80
N PHE A 114 0.84 12.67 -11.18
CA PHE A 114 1.23 11.37 -11.71
C PHE A 114 0.53 11.04 -13.05
N LEU A 115 -0.64 11.63 -13.30
CA LEU A 115 -1.40 11.41 -14.53
C LEU A 115 -0.81 12.14 -15.75
N GLY A 116 0.24 12.94 -15.58
CA GLY A 116 0.96 13.58 -16.68
C GLY A 116 0.17 14.66 -17.42
N LYS A 117 -0.92 15.17 -16.83
CA LYS A 117 -1.75 16.27 -17.35
C LYS A 117 -1.48 17.56 -16.57
N GLU A 118 -1.85 18.72 -17.12
CA GLU A 118 -1.88 19.99 -16.37
C GLU A 118 -2.86 19.86 -15.20
N ILE A 119 -2.43 20.23 -13.99
CA ILE A 119 -3.24 20.09 -12.77
C ILE A 119 -3.66 21.47 -12.26
N ASN A 120 -4.95 21.69 -12.16
CA ASN A 120 -5.54 22.89 -11.59
C ASN A 120 -6.27 22.51 -10.28
N ILE A 121 -5.72 22.95 -9.15
CA ILE A 121 -6.26 22.66 -7.80
C ILE A 121 -6.90 23.92 -7.25
N PHE A 122 -8.17 23.79 -6.89
CA PHE A 122 -8.95 24.83 -6.23
C PHE A 122 -9.52 24.34 -4.91
N THR A 123 -9.80 25.27 -4.01
CA THR A 123 -10.57 25.03 -2.77
C THR A 123 -11.62 26.10 -2.63
N PHE A 124 -12.87 25.70 -2.57
CA PHE A 124 -14.01 26.60 -2.34
C PHE A 124 -14.41 26.55 -0.86
N VAL A 125 -14.44 27.73 -0.23
CA VAL A 125 -14.87 27.92 1.17
C VAL A 125 -16.27 28.51 1.17
N SER A 126 -17.29 27.70 1.42
CA SER A 126 -18.70 28.04 1.17
C SER A 126 -19.24 29.16 2.07
N ASN A 127 -18.88 29.23 3.36
CA ASN A 127 -19.34 30.29 4.26
C ASN A 127 -18.80 31.67 3.85
N ALA A 128 -17.56 31.71 3.40
CA ALA A 128 -16.94 32.97 2.95
C ALA A 128 -17.18 33.28 1.47
N ARG A 129 -17.73 32.31 0.70
CA ARG A 129 -17.86 32.35 -0.78
C ARG A 129 -16.53 32.72 -1.46
N LYS A 130 -15.42 32.18 -0.94
CA LYS A 130 -14.07 32.44 -1.42
C LYS A 130 -13.49 31.23 -2.12
N LEU A 131 -12.72 31.49 -3.17
CA LEU A 131 -12.01 30.47 -3.93
C LEU A 131 -10.50 30.67 -3.78
N TYR A 132 -9.79 29.59 -3.54
CA TYR A 132 -8.33 29.56 -3.42
C TYR A 132 -7.76 28.60 -4.46
N LYS A 133 -6.64 28.99 -5.07
CA LYS A 133 -5.93 28.21 -6.09
C LYS A 133 -4.52 27.90 -5.64
N LEU A 134 -4.05 26.70 -5.92
CA LEU A 134 -2.64 26.34 -5.79
C LEU A 134 -1.87 26.79 -7.02
N VAL A 135 -0.83 27.59 -6.81
CA VAL A 135 0.19 27.91 -7.81
C VAL A 135 1.45 27.12 -7.46
N VAL A 136 2.00 26.42 -8.45
CA VAL A 136 3.19 25.58 -8.27
C VAL A 136 4.26 26.03 -9.25
N ASP A 137 5.40 26.47 -8.74
CA ASP A 137 6.62 26.75 -9.49
C ASP A 137 7.66 25.65 -9.27
N SER A 138 8.75 25.69 -10.00
CA SER A 138 9.80 24.67 -10.01
C SER A 138 10.29 24.26 -8.60
N ASN A 139 10.28 25.17 -7.62
CA ASN A 139 10.82 24.97 -6.28
C ASN A 139 9.87 25.38 -5.14
N ASN A 140 8.70 25.94 -5.46
CA ASN A 140 7.80 26.47 -4.45
C ASN A 140 6.33 26.24 -4.80
N SER A 141 5.46 26.24 -3.79
CA SER A 141 4.02 26.22 -3.98
C SER A 141 3.36 27.24 -3.06
N GLU A 142 2.37 27.96 -3.58
CA GLU A 142 1.64 28.98 -2.86
C GLU A 142 0.14 28.84 -3.11
N THR A 143 -0.65 29.15 -2.10
CA THR A 143 -2.12 29.22 -2.22
C THR A 143 -2.54 30.68 -2.26
N ILE A 144 -3.18 31.08 -3.35
CA ILE A 144 -3.66 32.43 -3.56
C ILE A 144 -5.19 32.46 -3.63
N GLU A 145 -5.81 33.54 -3.16
CA GLU A 145 -7.24 33.81 -3.37
C GLU A 145 -7.46 34.24 -4.82
N VAL A 146 -8.46 33.67 -5.48
CA VAL A 146 -8.80 33.94 -6.87
C VAL A 146 -10.31 34.18 -7.02
N THR A 147 -10.72 34.76 -8.14
CA THR A 147 -12.15 34.96 -8.43
C THR A 147 -12.80 33.67 -8.94
N ILE A 148 -14.11 33.61 -8.82
CA ILE A 148 -14.90 32.49 -9.38
C ILE A 148 -14.79 32.42 -10.89
N ASP A 149 -14.61 33.59 -11.55
CA ASP A 149 -14.44 33.72 -13.00
C ASP A 149 -13.18 32.96 -13.49
N GLU A 150 -12.13 32.89 -12.68
CA GLU A 150 -10.95 32.11 -13.04
C GLU A 150 -11.26 30.62 -13.15
N LEU A 151 -11.98 30.06 -12.17
CA LEU A 151 -12.45 28.67 -12.21
C LEU A 151 -13.44 28.48 -13.37
N PHE A 152 -14.41 29.38 -13.53
CA PHE A 152 -15.39 29.34 -14.60
C PHE A 152 -14.73 29.27 -15.98
N ASN A 153 -13.79 30.18 -16.27
CA ASN A 153 -13.04 30.20 -17.54
C ASN A 153 -12.23 28.90 -17.76
N LYS A 154 -11.60 28.36 -16.73
CA LYS A 154 -10.90 27.07 -16.81
C LYS A 154 -11.86 25.91 -17.11
N LEU A 155 -13.04 25.90 -16.49
CA LEU A 155 -14.07 24.89 -16.73
C LEU A 155 -14.67 25.01 -18.15
N LEU A 156 -14.93 26.22 -18.61
CA LEU A 156 -15.49 26.49 -19.94
C LEU A 156 -14.53 26.10 -21.06
N SER A 157 -13.25 26.40 -20.89
CA SER A 157 -12.19 26.08 -21.86
C SER A 157 -11.73 24.63 -21.85
N GLN A 158 -12.17 23.82 -20.85
CA GLN A 158 -11.72 22.44 -20.70
C GLN A 158 -12.29 21.53 -21.79
N ASN A 159 -11.42 20.88 -22.57
CA ASN A 159 -11.81 19.82 -23.48
C ASN A 159 -12.12 18.53 -22.68
N VAL A 160 -13.38 18.38 -22.25
CA VAL A 160 -13.80 17.35 -21.29
C VAL A 160 -13.58 15.95 -21.84
N GLU A 161 -13.08 15.08 -20.96
CA GLU A 161 -12.90 13.64 -21.19
C GLU A 161 -13.61 12.84 -20.08
N THR A 162 -14.40 11.87 -20.45
CA THR A 162 -15.12 11.01 -19.52
C THR A 162 -14.61 9.57 -19.60
N TYR A 163 -14.62 8.88 -18.48
CA TYR A 163 -14.14 7.49 -18.35
C TYR A 163 -15.26 6.59 -17.85
N ASP A 164 -15.46 5.44 -18.51
CA ASP A 164 -16.39 4.43 -18.04
C ASP A 164 -15.97 3.86 -16.69
N ASN A 165 -14.66 3.79 -16.46
CA ASN A 165 -14.08 3.36 -15.21
C ASN A 165 -12.86 4.22 -14.83
N ILE A 166 -13.11 5.27 -14.05
CA ILE A 166 -12.04 6.18 -13.57
C ILE A 166 -10.90 5.46 -12.81
N ASN A 167 -11.16 4.28 -12.22
CA ASN A 167 -10.13 3.52 -11.52
C ASN A 167 -9.00 3.06 -12.45
N GLU A 168 -9.23 2.98 -13.76
CA GLU A 168 -8.21 2.60 -14.73
C GLU A 168 -7.10 3.64 -14.87
N LEU A 169 -7.41 4.91 -14.59
CA LEU A 169 -6.40 5.98 -14.53
C LEU A 169 -5.45 5.82 -13.34
N PHE A 170 -5.90 5.16 -12.28
CA PHE A 170 -5.16 4.96 -11.05
C PHE A 170 -4.86 3.47 -10.87
N ASN A 171 -3.99 2.91 -11.74
CA ASN A 171 -3.56 1.53 -11.61
C ASN A 171 -2.57 1.40 -10.43
N PRO A 172 -2.89 0.60 -9.39
CA PRO A 172 -2.01 0.42 -8.24
C PRO A 172 -0.57 0.03 -8.58
N SER A 173 -0.36 -0.71 -9.68
CA SER A 173 0.99 -1.09 -10.13
C SER A 173 1.90 0.08 -10.51
N ASP A 174 1.32 1.23 -10.81
CA ASP A 174 2.09 2.38 -11.25
C ASP A 174 2.63 3.20 -10.09
N TYR A 175 1.99 3.13 -8.92
CA TYR A 175 2.34 3.91 -7.73
C TYR A 175 2.63 3.08 -6.47
N LEU A 176 2.24 1.80 -6.42
CA LEU A 176 2.67 0.89 -5.36
C LEU A 176 4.02 0.28 -5.73
N VAL A 177 5.07 0.91 -5.27
CA VAL A 177 6.45 0.60 -5.60
C VAL A 177 7.12 -0.15 -4.45
N SER A 178 7.83 -1.23 -4.78
CA SER A 178 8.74 -1.87 -3.83
C SER A 178 10.12 -1.23 -3.96
N PRO A 179 10.77 -0.81 -2.86
CA PRO A 179 12.14 -0.29 -2.90
C PRO A 179 13.14 -1.26 -3.54
N PHE A 180 12.81 -2.55 -3.58
CA PHE A 180 13.70 -3.61 -4.04
C PHE A 180 13.42 -4.08 -5.47
N ASN A 181 12.15 -4.11 -5.89
CA ASN A 181 11.77 -4.59 -7.22
C ASN A 181 11.70 -3.47 -8.26
N SER A 182 11.55 -2.23 -7.80
CA SER A 182 11.44 -1.03 -8.64
C SER A 182 12.29 0.09 -8.06
N THR A 183 13.57 -0.22 -7.80
CA THR A 183 14.50 0.66 -7.07
C THR A 183 14.63 2.04 -7.72
N GLU A 184 14.68 2.14 -9.06
CA GLU A 184 14.74 3.42 -9.75
C GLU A 184 13.47 4.26 -9.55
N LYS A 185 12.27 3.66 -9.68
CA LYS A 185 11.02 4.35 -9.38
C LYS A 185 10.99 4.85 -7.93
N PHE A 186 11.48 4.04 -6.99
CA PHE A 186 11.57 4.40 -5.58
C PHE A 186 12.52 5.58 -5.37
N ILE A 187 13.73 5.55 -5.94
CA ILE A 187 14.71 6.63 -5.80
C ILE A 187 14.20 7.92 -6.43
N ASN A 188 13.58 7.85 -7.60
CA ASN A 188 13.01 9.02 -8.30
C ASN A 188 11.73 9.56 -7.67
N GLY A 189 11.21 8.93 -6.59
CA GLY A 189 10.00 9.39 -5.92
C GLY A 189 8.70 9.06 -6.66
N ASN A 190 8.75 8.17 -7.66
CA ASN A 190 7.59 7.75 -8.46
C ASN A 190 6.78 6.68 -7.71
N TYR A 191 6.27 7.01 -6.54
CA TYR A 191 5.40 6.16 -5.73
C TYR A 191 4.56 7.03 -4.79
N PHE A 192 3.47 6.45 -4.26
CA PHE A 192 2.65 7.10 -3.26
C PHE A 192 2.75 6.39 -1.91
N LEU A 193 2.74 7.18 -0.86
CA LEU A 193 2.37 6.70 0.48
C LEU A 193 0.85 6.75 0.61
N THR A 194 0.27 5.86 1.39
CA THR A 194 -1.13 6.00 1.77
C THR A 194 -1.30 7.11 2.79
N VAL A 195 -2.53 7.55 2.98
CA VAL A 195 -2.86 8.55 4.02
C VAL A 195 -2.38 8.10 5.40
N GLN A 196 -2.54 6.80 5.73
CA GLN A 196 -2.04 6.26 6.99
C GLN A 196 -0.51 6.30 7.07
N GLN A 197 0.19 5.94 6.00
CA GLN A 197 1.65 5.99 5.95
C GLN A 197 2.19 7.42 6.05
N GLU A 198 1.55 8.39 5.39
CA GLU A 198 1.92 9.80 5.49
C GLU A 198 1.77 10.32 6.93
N ASN A 199 0.63 10.03 7.57
CA ASN A 199 0.39 10.44 8.94
C ASN A 199 1.44 9.83 9.89
N ILE A 200 1.71 8.53 9.78
CA ILE A 200 2.74 7.85 10.58
C ILE A 200 4.13 8.44 10.30
N PHE A 201 4.45 8.74 9.05
CA PHE A 201 5.71 9.39 8.69
C PHE A 201 5.88 10.73 9.41
N HIS A 202 4.88 11.60 9.38
CA HIS A 202 4.91 12.89 10.08
C HIS A 202 5.02 12.74 11.61
N ASP A 203 4.34 11.75 12.17
CA ASP A 203 4.42 11.49 13.61
C ASP A 203 5.80 10.94 14.02
N ILE A 204 6.40 10.08 13.20
CA ILE A 204 7.79 9.63 13.39
C ILE A 204 8.77 10.82 13.30
N GLN A 205 8.57 11.73 12.33
CA GLN A 205 9.41 12.93 12.23
C GLN A 205 9.38 13.77 13.53
N LYS A 206 8.19 14.02 14.09
CA LYS A 206 8.01 14.73 15.35
C LYS A 206 8.73 14.01 16.51
N LYS A 207 8.59 12.68 16.59
CA LYS A 207 9.24 11.87 17.63
C LYS A 207 10.76 11.84 17.51
N LEU A 208 11.31 11.85 16.33
CA LEU A 208 12.76 11.88 16.11
C LEU A 208 13.39 13.24 16.47
N GLN A 209 12.61 14.31 16.46
CA GLN A 209 13.04 15.64 16.94
C GLN A 209 13.06 15.72 18.46
N ASP A 210 12.29 14.87 19.15
CA ASP A 210 12.27 14.82 20.62
C ASP A 210 13.58 14.20 21.14
N SER A 211 14.32 14.96 21.95
CA SER A 211 15.59 14.52 22.52
C SER A 211 15.46 13.35 23.50
N THR A 212 14.28 13.14 24.07
CA THR A 212 14.02 12.09 25.07
C THR A 212 13.70 10.73 24.42
N THR A 213 13.36 10.70 23.13
CA THR A 213 12.96 9.49 22.41
C THR A 213 14.14 8.92 21.62
N ASN A 214 14.69 7.78 22.03
CA ASN A 214 15.75 7.08 21.30
C ASN A 214 15.22 5.95 20.42
N PHE A 215 14.12 5.30 20.81
CA PHE A 215 13.58 4.13 20.14
C PHE A 215 12.16 4.37 19.66
N ILE A 216 11.93 4.08 18.39
CA ILE A 216 10.63 4.15 17.73
C ILE A 216 10.37 2.80 17.05
N ALA A 217 9.14 2.35 17.02
CA ALA A 217 8.76 1.13 16.31
C ALA A 217 7.64 1.37 15.31
N LEU A 218 7.80 0.74 14.14
CA LEU A 218 6.81 0.62 13.08
C LEU A 218 6.42 -0.86 12.93
N THR A 219 5.17 -1.19 13.15
CA THR A 219 4.64 -2.55 13.03
C THR A 219 3.47 -2.64 12.06
N GLY A 220 3.11 -3.84 11.68
CA GLY A 220 1.96 -4.12 10.81
C GLY A 220 2.06 -5.50 10.18
N ASN A 221 0.96 -6.02 9.69
CA ASN A 221 0.92 -7.32 9.01
C ASN A 221 1.61 -7.28 7.64
N ALA A 222 1.80 -8.45 7.02
CA ALA A 222 2.25 -8.55 5.63
C ALA A 222 1.37 -7.73 4.69
N GLY A 223 1.97 -7.05 3.72
CA GLY A 223 1.26 -6.28 2.69
C GLY A 223 0.73 -4.91 3.15
N THR A 224 1.09 -4.42 4.36
CA THR A 224 0.71 -3.07 4.83
C THR A 224 1.68 -1.97 4.41
N GLY A 225 2.75 -2.31 3.70
CA GLY A 225 3.71 -1.34 3.20
C GLY A 225 4.78 -0.88 4.19
N LYS A 226 5.05 -1.66 5.25
CA LYS A 226 6.14 -1.38 6.22
C LYS A 226 7.46 -1.05 5.53
N THR A 227 7.90 -1.93 4.63
CA THR A 227 9.17 -1.78 3.91
C THR A 227 9.23 -0.48 3.13
N LEU A 228 8.15 -0.14 2.39
CA LEU A 228 8.11 1.13 1.65
C LEU A 228 8.25 2.33 2.59
N LEU A 229 7.48 2.36 3.68
CA LEU A 229 7.53 3.45 4.65
C LEU A 229 8.90 3.51 5.35
N THR A 230 9.45 2.37 5.75
CA THR A 230 10.78 2.28 6.39
C THR A 230 11.88 2.86 5.50
N TYR A 231 11.89 2.48 4.22
CA TYR A 231 12.88 2.98 3.27
C TYR A 231 12.58 4.42 2.82
N HIS A 232 11.32 4.84 2.80
CA HIS A 232 10.94 6.25 2.59
C HIS A 232 11.50 7.14 3.71
N ILE A 233 11.39 6.73 4.97
CA ILE A 233 11.97 7.43 6.11
C ILE A 233 13.50 7.54 5.95
N ALA A 234 14.19 6.44 5.61
CA ALA A 234 15.63 6.46 5.36
C ALA A 234 16.00 7.47 4.26
N LYS A 235 15.31 7.40 3.11
CA LYS A 235 15.52 8.30 1.97
C LYS A 235 15.34 9.77 2.36
N TYR A 236 14.28 10.09 3.08
CA TYR A 236 14.02 11.45 3.55
C TYR A 236 15.15 11.97 4.44
N TYR A 237 15.57 11.21 5.46
CA TYR A 237 16.63 11.67 6.33
C TYR A 237 17.99 11.78 5.65
N MET A 238 18.28 10.92 4.68
CA MET A 238 19.46 11.07 3.82
C MET A 238 19.38 12.35 2.97
N SER A 239 18.22 12.70 2.43
CA SER A 239 18.04 13.92 1.62
C SER A 239 18.21 15.22 2.43
N VAL A 240 17.97 15.19 3.74
CA VAL A 240 18.21 16.33 4.64
C VAL A 240 19.60 16.24 5.33
N GLY A 241 20.52 15.47 4.77
CA GLY A 241 21.93 15.43 5.18
C GLY A 241 22.24 14.56 6.41
N LYS A 242 21.30 13.71 6.88
CA LYS A 242 21.56 12.77 7.97
C LYS A 242 22.25 11.51 7.49
N ARG A 243 23.18 10.98 8.28
CA ARG A 243 23.84 9.70 8.02
C ARG A 243 22.94 8.58 8.55
N VAL A 244 22.37 7.80 7.65
CA VAL A 244 21.43 6.72 7.98
C VAL A 244 22.07 5.37 7.73
N LEU A 245 21.99 4.45 8.71
CA LEU A 245 22.33 3.04 8.57
C LEU A 245 21.05 2.21 8.58
N VAL A 246 20.91 1.33 7.59
CA VAL A 246 19.83 0.34 7.56
C VAL A 246 20.42 -1.05 7.84
N LEU A 247 19.93 -1.70 8.89
CA LEU A 247 20.27 -3.09 9.21
C LEU A 247 19.06 -3.97 8.85
N HIS A 248 19.20 -4.78 7.79
CA HIS A 248 18.15 -5.69 7.36
C HIS A 248 18.37 -7.09 7.98
N CYS A 249 17.42 -7.53 8.81
CA CYS A 249 17.56 -8.78 9.57
C CYS A 249 17.22 -10.05 8.76
N ALA A 250 16.87 -9.91 7.48
CA ALA A 250 16.71 -11.02 6.55
C ALA A 250 17.86 -11.05 5.51
N GLN A 251 17.76 -11.93 4.53
CA GLN A 251 18.75 -12.01 3.45
C GLN A 251 18.65 -10.77 2.55
N LEU A 252 19.80 -10.15 2.23
CA LEU A 252 19.86 -9.06 1.28
C LEU A 252 19.53 -9.56 -0.14
N ASN A 253 18.71 -8.84 -0.86
CA ASN A 253 18.30 -9.14 -2.23
C ASN A 253 18.97 -8.20 -3.25
N LYS A 254 18.68 -8.41 -4.56
CA LYS A 254 19.22 -7.59 -5.64
C LYS A 254 18.93 -6.09 -5.47
N GLY A 255 17.73 -5.71 -5.00
CA GLY A 255 17.37 -4.32 -4.76
C GLY A 255 18.22 -3.65 -3.68
N HIS A 256 18.52 -4.36 -2.59
CA HIS A 256 19.48 -3.87 -1.58
C HIS A 256 20.84 -3.58 -2.18
N ASN A 257 21.35 -4.49 -3.03
CA ASN A 257 22.64 -4.30 -3.70
C ASN A 257 22.63 -3.10 -4.64
N VAL A 258 21.54 -2.87 -5.38
CA VAL A 258 21.37 -1.69 -6.23
C VAL A 258 21.39 -0.41 -5.38
N LEU A 259 20.66 -0.37 -4.26
CA LEU A 259 20.68 0.78 -3.34
C LEU A 259 22.08 1.05 -2.79
N LYS A 260 22.82 0.00 -2.41
CA LYS A 260 24.21 0.12 -1.91
C LYS A 260 25.18 0.60 -2.98
N CYS A 261 25.22 -0.08 -4.12
CA CYS A 261 26.24 0.12 -5.15
C CYS A 261 25.98 1.38 -6.01
N ASN A 262 24.72 1.61 -6.40
CA ASN A 262 24.39 2.67 -7.34
C ASN A 262 24.00 3.99 -6.65
N TYR A 263 23.45 3.90 -5.42
CA TYR A 263 22.94 5.08 -4.71
C TYR A 263 23.63 5.34 -3.36
N GLY A 264 24.67 4.60 -3.01
CA GLY A 264 25.53 4.86 -1.85
C GLY A 264 24.87 4.60 -0.50
N TRP A 265 23.74 3.88 -0.44
CA TRP A 265 23.06 3.56 0.82
C TRP A 265 23.94 2.68 1.72
N LYS A 266 23.89 2.93 3.01
CA LYS A 266 24.55 2.09 4.02
C LYS A 266 23.53 1.05 4.51
N ILE A 267 23.58 -0.13 3.91
CA ILE A 267 22.69 -1.26 4.23
C ILE A 267 23.54 -2.48 4.52
N ASP A 268 23.37 -3.09 5.69
CA ASP A 268 24.07 -4.32 6.06
C ASP A 268 23.17 -5.29 6.82
N MET A 269 23.63 -6.54 6.97
CA MET A 269 23.00 -7.48 7.88
C MET A 269 23.52 -7.23 9.31
N PRO A 270 22.73 -7.51 10.37
CA PRO A 270 23.12 -7.28 11.76
C PRO A 270 24.47 -7.89 12.15
N ARG A 271 24.85 -9.03 11.55
CA ARG A 271 26.13 -9.69 11.81
C ARG A 271 27.35 -8.94 11.26
N TYR A 272 27.14 -8.04 10.31
CA TYR A 272 28.17 -7.22 9.67
C TYR A 272 27.97 -5.73 10.00
N ALA A 273 27.18 -5.41 11.03
CA ALA A 273 26.91 -4.04 11.40
C ALA A 273 28.22 -3.29 11.73
N PRO A 274 28.43 -2.11 11.13
CA PRO A 274 29.57 -1.24 11.49
C PRO A 274 29.35 -0.62 12.88
N SER A 275 30.33 0.16 13.35
CA SER A 275 30.12 1.03 14.52
C SER A 275 28.98 2.02 14.26
N PHE A 276 28.20 2.35 15.31
CA PHE A 276 27.08 3.30 15.21
C PHE A 276 27.54 4.75 15.37
N ASP A 277 28.82 5.01 15.69
CA ASP A 277 29.35 6.37 15.93
C ASP A 277 29.12 7.29 14.73
N ASP A 278 29.31 6.75 13.52
CA ASP A 278 29.23 7.50 12.27
C ASP A 278 27.80 7.77 11.78
N TYR A 279 26.77 7.31 12.49
CA TYR A 279 25.40 7.43 12.03
C TYR A 279 24.54 8.25 12.97
N ASP A 280 23.61 9.03 12.40
CA ASP A 280 22.65 9.83 13.15
C ASP A 280 21.39 9.03 13.46
N ILE A 281 20.99 8.15 12.51
CA ILE A 281 19.79 7.32 12.61
C ILE A 281 20.14 5.89 12.20
N ILE A 282 19.72 4.93 13.03
CA ILE A 282 19.81 3.50 12.75
C ILE A 282 18.39 2.98 12.48
N ILE A 283 18.21 2.30 11.38
CA ILE A 283 16.93 1.63 11.03
C ILE A 283 17.17 0.13 11.04
N ILE A 284 16.37 -0.61 11.79
CA ILE A 284 16.46 -2.07 11.88
C ILE A 284 15.19 -2.65 11.28
N ASP A 285 15.30 -3.14 10.05
CA ASP A 285 14.18 -3.70 9.30
C ASP A 285 14.10 -5.22 9.47
N GLU A 286 12.87 -5.77 9.44
CA GLU A 286 12.57 -7.18 9.78
C GLU A 286 13.09 -7.59 11.17
N ALA A 287 13.03 -6.67 12.12
CA ALA A 287 13.66 -6.76 13.43
C ALA A 287 13.23 -7.99 14.27
N GLN A 288 12.04 -8.58 14.01
CA GLN A 288 11.59 -9.81 14.67
C GLN A 288 12.55 -11.00 14.42
N ARG A 289 13.41 -10.92 13.42
CA ARG A 289 14.37 -11.98 13.05
C ARG A 289 15.74 -11.83 13.71
N MET A 290 15.94 -10.79 14.52
CA MET A 290 17.23 -10.52 15.17
C MET A 290 17.55 -11.57 16.22
N TYR A 291 18.83 -11.92 16.35
CA TYR A 291 19.28 -12.79 17.43
C TYR A 291 19.32 -12.03 18.78
N PRO A 292 18.91 -12.66 19.89
CA PRO A 292 18.85 -12.00 21.21
C PRO A 292 20.16 -11.35 21.65
N LYS A 293 21.30 -12.01 21.40
CA LYS A 293 22.63 -11.44 21.72
C LYS A 293 22.96 -10.16 20.94
N GLN A 294 22.56 -10.12 19.65
CA GLN A 294 22.74 -8.92 18.82
C GLN A 294 21.83 -7.79 19.28
N PHE A 295 20.57 -8.11 19.60
CA PHE A 295 19.62 -7.15 20.12
C PHE A 295 20.17 -6.43 21.36
N VAL A 296 20.60 -7.18 22.38
CA VAL A 296 21.15 -6.61 23.61
C VAL A 296 22.37 -5.72 23.32
N LYS A 297 23.28 -6.18 22.47
CA LYS A 297 24.48 -5.41 22.07
C LYS A 297 24.07 -4.07 21.41
N PHE A 298 23.11 -4.11 20.48
CA PHE A 298 22.70 -2.92 19.73
C PHE A 298 21.98 -1.92 20.62
N ILE A 299 21.03 -2.36 21.45
CA ILE A 299 20.34 -1.49 22.42
C ILE A 299 21.35 -0.78 23.31
N LYS A 300 22.36 -1.51 23.85
CA LYS A 300 23.41 -0.92 24.68
C LYS A 300 24.16 0.17 23.92
N SER A 301 24.67 -0.13 22.71
CA SER A 301 25.43 0.84 21.92
C SER A 301 24.58 2.06 21.52
N ILE A 302 23.32 1.87 21.14
CA ILE A 302 22.42 2.97 20.78
C ILE A 302 22.17 3.90 21.95
N LYS A 303 21.97 3.35 23.17
CA LYS A 303 21.81 4.13 24.40
C LYS A 303 23.08 4.90 24.78
N GLU A 304 24.24 4.21 24.77
CA GLU A 304 25.54 4.81 25.12
C GLU A 304 25.91 5.95 24.18
N LEU A 305 25.61 5.81 22.89
CA LEU A 305 25.92 6.82 21.87
C LEU A 305 24.78 7.83 21.66
N ASN A 306 23.69 7.72 22.42
CA ASN A 306 22.48 8.55 22.31
C ASN A 306 21.96 8.69 20.87
N LYS A 307 21.92 7.56 20.13
CA LYS A 307 21.46 7.54 18.74
C LYS A 307 19.95 7.32 18.62
N LYS A 308 19.37 7.73 17.50
CA LYS A 308 17.98 7.45 17.16
C LYS A 308 17.88 6.10 16.44
N CYS A 309 16.92 5.27 16.86
CA CYS A 309 16.71 3.95 16.27
C CYS A 309 15.24 3.72 15.94
N ILE A 310 14.99 3.24 14.73
CA ILE A 310 13.65 2.85 14.26
C ILE A 310 13.64 1.35 14.01
N PHE A 311 12.79 0.62 14.70
CA PHE A 311 12.51 -0.79 14.44
C PHE A 311 11.33 -0.93 13.48
N SER A 312 11.48 -1.75 12.44
CA SER A 312 10.39 -2.19 11.57
C SER A 312 10.23 -3.70 11.73
N TYR A 313 9.05 -4.17 12.13
CA TYR A 313 8.82 -5.60 12.38
C TYR A 313 7.37 -6.03 12.11
N ASP A 314 7.20 -7.35 11.94
CA ASP A 314 5.91 -8.03 11.89
C ASP A 314 5.83 -9.11 12.96
N ALA A 315 5.03 -8.89 13.99
CA ALA A 315 4.90 -9.81 15.12
C ALA A 315 4.32 -11.18 14.75
N LYS A 316 3.84 -11.37 13.51
CA LYS A 316 3.23 -12.63 13.04
C LYS A 316 4.07 -13.36 11.98
N GLN A 317 5.11 -12.71 11.45
CA GLN A 317 5.96 -13.28 10.39
C GLN A 317 7.23 -13.93 10.97
N TYR A 318 7.12 -15.19 11.37
CA TYR A 318 8.26 -16.04 11.72
C TYR A 318 8.42 -17.14 10.68
N LEU A 319 9.64 -17.47 10.28
CA LEU A 319 9.92 -18.60 9.38
C LEU A 319 10.35 -19.85 10.17
N SER A 320 10.91 -19.67 11.36
CA SER A 320 11.33 -20.77 12.21
C SER A 320 10.72 -20.68 13.63
N LYS A 321 10.67 -21.83 14.33
CA LYS A 321 10.28 -21.87 15.75
C LYS A 321 11.27 -21.09 16.63
N HIS A 322 12.53 -21.04 16.24
CA HIS A 322 13.57 -20.29 16.97
C HIS A 322 13.30 -18.80 16.96
N GLU A 323 12.94 -18.21 15.79
CA GLU A 323 12.57 -16.80 15.69
C GLU A 323 11.42 -16.45 16.63
N LYS A 324 10.39 -17.30 16.70
CA LYS A 324 9.27 -17.11 17.61
C LYS A 324 9.69 -17.15 19.09
N ASN A 325 10.58 -18.06 19.46
CA ASN A 325 11.03 -18.25 20.83
C ASN A 325 11.99 -17.14 21.31
N TYR A 326 12.54 -16.33 20.40
CA TYR A 326 13.41 -15.23 20.79
C TYR A 326 12.65 -14.06 21.41
N GLU A 327 11.34 -13.96 21.18
CA GLU A 327 10.45 -12.91 21.70
C GLU A 327 11.01 -11.48 21.49
N ILE A 328 11.70 -11.28 20.36
CA ILE A 328 12.36 -9.99 20.05
C ILE A 328 11.35 -8.84 20.01
N THR A 329 10.13 -9.08 19.51
CA THR A 329 9.08 -8.05 19.46
C THR A 329 8.73 -7.54 20.84
N ASN A 330 8.55 -8.43 21.82
CA ASN A 330 8.28 -8.06 23.22
C ASN A 330 9.47 -7.29 23.82
N LYS A 331 10.70 -7.68 23.50
CA LYS A 331 11.92 -6.98 23.94
C LYS A 331 12.04 -5.60 23.29
N ILE A 332 11.69 -5.44 22.02
CA ILE A 332 11.63 -4.11 21.37
C ILE A 332 10.61 -3.24 22.10
N GLU A 333 9.39 -3.74 22.32
CA GLU A 333 8.32 -2.98 22.97
C GLU A 333 8.69 -2.51 24.38
N ALA A 334 9.47 -3.31 25.13
CA ALA A 334 9.98 -2.94 26.43
C ALA A 334 11.01 -1.78 26.40
N GLU A 335 11.67 -1.54 25.28
CA GLU A 335 12.64 -0.44 25.10
C GLU A 335 12.02 0.86 24.59
N LEU A 336 10.75 0.83 24.14
CA LEU A 336 10.10 1.97 23.54
C LEU A 336 9.65 3.00 24.58
N GLN A 337 9.78 4.27 24.24
CA GLN A 337 9.24 5.40 24.99
C GLN A 337 7.82 5.80 24.53
N CYS A 338 7.31 5.14 23.48
CA CYS A 338 5.97 5.38 22.95
C CYS A 338 5.37 4.08 22.37
N THR A 339 4.06 4.04 22.20
CA THR A 339 3.39 2.92 21.53
C THR A 339 3.89 2.76 20.09
N PRO A 340 4.03 1.53 19.58
CA PRO A 340 4.40 1.28 18.19
C PRO A 340 3.40 1.93 17.20
N PHE A 341 3.92 2.54 16.16
CA PHE A 341 3.12 2.97 15.01
C PHE A 341 2.66 1.74 14.22
N THR A 342 1.36 1.54 14.11
CA THR A 342 0.80 0.34 13.49
C THR A 342 0.17 0.63 12.15
N LEU A 343 0.68 0.00 11.09
CA LEU A 343 0.05 -0.03 9.78
C LEU A 343 -1.04 -1.10 9.75
N THR A 344 -2.28 -0.69 9.55
CA THR A 344 -3.47 -1.54 9.53
C THR A 344 -4.00 -1.79 8.12
N ASP A 345 -3.82 -0.80 7.24
CA ASP A 345 -4.36 -0.86 5.89
C ASP A 345 -3.58 -1.84 5.02
N LYS A 346 -4.27 -2.84 4.50
CA LYS A 346 -3.69 -3.76 3.51
C LYS A 346 -3.68 -3.06 2.15
N ILE A 347 -2.54 -2.52 1.78
CA ILE A 347 -2.37 -1.68 0.60
C ILE A 347 -2.09 -2.50 -0.65
N ARG A 348 -1.40 -3.63 -0.49
CA ARG A 348 -0.66 -4.26 -1.57
C ARG A 348 -1.28 -5.54 -2.10
N THR A 349 -2.15 -6.18 -1.34
CA THR A 349 -2.81 -7.40 -1.78
C THR A 349 -4.21 -7.05 -2.26
N ASN A 350 -4.56 -7.43 -3.50
CA ASN A 350 -5.92 -7.38 -4.01
C ASN A 350 -6.88 -8.00 -2.97
N LYS A 351 -8.04 -7.38 -2.74
CA LYS A 351 -9.02 -7.85 -1.73
C LYS A 351 -9.39 -9.32 -1.92
N GLU A 352 -9.55 -9.76 -3.17
CA GLU A 352 -9.86 -11.16 -3.50
C GLU A 352 -8.73 -12.10 -3.06
N ILE A 353 -7.45 -11.76 -3.32
CA ILE A 353 -6.30 -12.56 -2.87
C ILE A 353 -6.24 -12.60 -1.34
N ALA A 354 -6.46 -11.48 -0.66
CA ALA A 354 -6.47 -11.44 0.80
C ALA A 354 -7.57 -12.32 1.41
N TYR A 355 -8.77 -12.29 0.81
CA TYR A 355 -9.90 -13.11 1.26
C TYR A 355 -9.69 -14.59 0.94
N PHE A 356 -9.12 -14.90 -0.23
CA PHE A 356 -8.73 -16.27 -0.58
C PHE A 356 -7.71 -16.83 0.43
N ILE A 357 -6.64 -16.08 0.73
CA ILE A 357 -5.62 -16.48 1.71
C ILE A 357 -6.26 -16.75 3.08
N MET A 358 -7.15 -15.89 3.53
CA MET A 358 -7.82 -16.06 4.82
C MET A 358 -8.65 -17.35 4.86
N GLN A 359 -9.38 -17.67 3.81
CA GLN A 359 -10.17 -18.87 3.69
C GLN A 359 -9.30 -20.14 3.48
N LEU A 360 -8.20 -20.01 2.73
CA LEU A 360 -7.24 -21.11 2.55
C LEU A 360 -6.55 -21.48 3.87
N LEU A 361 -6.15 -20.50 4.67
CA LEU A 361 -5.45 -20.74 5.95
C LEU A 361 -6.36 -21.28 7.05
N ASN A 362 -7.68 -21.09 6.94
CA ASN A 362 -8.64 -21.62 7.91
C ASN A 362 -9.94 -22.04 7.21
N LYS A 363 -10.23 -23.36 7.24
CA LYS A 363 -11.41 -23.93 6.56
C LYS A 363 -12.76 -23.46 7.13
N ASN A 364 -12.76 -22.95 8.37
CA ASN A 364 -13.97 -22.43 9.04
C ASN A 364 -14.32 -20.98 8.60
N LYS A 365 -13.41 -20.32 7.88
CA LYS A 365 -13.69 -19.00 7.30
C LYS A 365 -14.39 -19.19 5.96
N ASN A 366 -15.50 -18.49 5.79
CA ASN A 366 -16.23 -18.41 4.53
C ASN A 366 -16.66 -16.97 4.29
N ILE A 367 -16.53 -16.49 3.04
CA ILE A 367 -16.92 -15.13 2.63
C ILE A 367 -17.84 -15.29 1.42
N PRO A 368 -19.15 -15.29 1.64
CA PRO A 368 -20.09 -15.49 0.55
C PRO A 368 -20.10 -14.31 -0.42
N GLY A 369 -20.36 -14.60 -1.72
CA GLY A 369 -20.57 -13.57 -2.75
C GLY A 369 -19.31 -12.89 -3.28
N MET A 370 -18.11 -13.36 -2.89
CA MET A 370 -16.86 -12.84 -3.43
C MET A 370 -16.51 -13.56 -4.74
N LYS A 371 -16.13 -12.81 -5.78
CA LYS A 371 -15.57 -13.33 -7.02
C LYS A 371 -14.06 -13.25 -7.02
N TYR A 372 -13.39 -14.23 -7.64
CA TYR A 372 -11.93 -14.38 -7.63
C TYR A 372 -11.33 -14.44 -9.07
N PRO A 373 -11.56 -13.42 -9.93
CA PRO A 373 -11.14 -13.44 -11.33
C PRO A 373 -9.63 -13.48 -11.55
N ASN A 374 -8.83 -13.17 -10.53
CA ASN A 374 -7.37 -13.16 -10.61
C ASN A 374 -6.71 -14.34 -9.88
N ILE A 375 -7.49 -15.36 -9.50
CA ILE A 375 -6.97 -16.55 -8.83
C ILE A 375 -7.32 -17.78 -9.65
N ASP A 376 -6.29 -18.49 -10.08
CA ASP A 376 -6.42 -19.75 -10.80
C ASP A 376 -5.78 -20.90 -10.03
N PHE A 377 -6.22 -22.13 -10.29
CA PHE A 377 -5.55 -23.31 -9.78
C PHE A 377 -5.41 -24.39 -10.85
N VAL A 378 -4.39 -25.24 -10.68
CA VAL A 378 -4.13 -26.43 -11.47
C VAL A 378 -3.78 -27.61 -10.57
N TYR A 379 -4.09 -28.83 -11.02
CA TYR A 379 -3.84 -30.06 -10.26
C TYR A 379 -2.94 -31.01 -11.03
N PHE A 380 -1.96 -31.59 -10.35
CA PHE A 380 -1.05 -32.61 -10.90
C PHE A 380 -1.00 -33.84 -10.01
N LYS A 381 -0.94 -35.02 -10.65
CA LYS A 381 -0.79 -36.31 -9.94
C LYS A 381 0.66 -36.69 -9.65
N ASP A 382 1.62 -35.98 -10.22
CA ASP A 382 3.04 -36.24 -10.03
C ASP A 382 3.88 -34.95 -9.97
N TYR A 383 5.06 -35.06 -9.36
CA TYR A 383 5.95 -33.95 -9.15
C TYR A 383 6.65 -33.48 -10.43
N SER A 384 6.90 -34.37 -11.40
CA SER A 384 7.65 -34.04 -12.61
C SER A 384 6.83 -33.15 -13.54
N MET A 385 5.55 -33.46 -13.74
CA MET A 385 4.64 -32.63 -14.51
C MET A 385 4.42 -31.26 -13.83
N ALA A 386 4.26 -31.29 -12.50
CA ALA A 386 4.14 -30.04 -11.73
C ALA A 386 5.40 -29.17 -11.92
N LYS A 387 6.61 -29.76 -11.83
CA LYS A 387 7.87 -29.03 -12.05
C LYS A 387 7.90 -28.41 -13.45
N SER A 388 7.55 -29.17 -14.49
CA SER A 388 7.52 -28.67 -15.86
C SER A 388 6.55 -27.49 -16.02
N TYR A 389 5.41 -27.53 -15.33
CA TYR A 389 4.45 -26.43 -15.31
C TYR A 389 5.02 -25.19 -14.58
N LEU A 390 5.68 -25.37 -13.43
CA LEU A 390 6.30 -24.30 -12.68
C LEU A 390 7.40 -23.60 -13.52
N ASP A 391 8.25 -24.39 -14.19
CA ASP A 391 9.30 -23.89 -15.07
C ASP A 391 8.73 -23.13 -16.28
N MET A 392 7.60 -23.60 -16.83
CA MET A 392 6.85 -22.91 -17.88
C MET A 392 6.32 -21.55 -17.38
N ARG A 393 5.70 -21.51 -16.20
CA ARG A 393 5.19 -20.28 -15.61
C ARG A 393 6.31 -19.26 -15.35
N PHE A 394 7.45 -19.71 -14.86
CA PHE A 394 8.63 -18.87 -14.71
C PHE A 394 9.06 -18.24 -16.04
N LYS A 395 9.14 -19.03 -17.11
CA LYS A 395 9.46 -18.54 -18.46
C LYS A 395 8.44 -17.55 -19.00
N GLN A 396 7.18 -17.62 -18.54
CA GLN A 396 6.10 -16.68 -18.85
C GLN A 396 6.15 -15.40 -18.00
N GLY A 397 7.18 -15.21 -17.17
CA GLY A 397 7.34 -14.02 -16.34
C GLY A 397 6.58 -14.05 -15.01
N TRP A 398 6.05 -15.21 -14.60
CA TRP A 398 5.50 -15.38 -13.26
C TRP A 398 6.62 -15.58 -12.25
N LYS A 399 6.44 -15.06 -11.05
CA LYS A 399 7.33 -15.40 -9.92
C LYS A 399 6.93 -16.75 -9.35
N VAL A 400 7.89 -17.67 -9.26
CA VAL A 400 7.69 -19.06 -8.82
C VAL A 400 8.66 -19.38 -7.68
N PRO A 401 8.55 -18.74 -6.51
CA PRO A 401 9.51 -18.91 -5.42
C PRO A 401 9.45 -20.33 -4.86
N ASN A 402 10.60 -20.92 -4.68
CA ASN A 402 10.72 -22.24 -4.10
C ASN A 402 10.57 -22.22 -2.58
N TYR A 403 10.13 -23.32 -2.00
CA TYR A 403 10.28 -23.51 -0.56
C TYR A 403 11.76 -23.60 -0.21
N THR A 404 12.18 -22.92 0.85
CA THR A 404 13.59 -22.92 1.26
C THR A 404 13.97 -24.32 1.75
N PRO A 405 15.02 -24.93 1.19
CA PRO A 405 15.46 -26.28 1.58
C PRO A 405 15.95 -26.30 3.03
N GLY A 406 15.74 -27.41 3.70
CA GLY A 406 16.32 -27.65 5.03
C GLY A 406 17.82 -27.97 4.93
N ILE A 407 18.59 -27.60 5.95
CA ILE A 407 20.06 -27.82 5.97
C ILE A 407 20.39 -29.32 6.19
N HIS A 408 19.53 -30.04 6.92
CA HIS A 408 19.82 -31.40 7.37
C HIS A 408 18.78 -32.45 6.93
N SER A 409 17.78 -32.07 6.17
CA SER A 409 16.66 -32.96 5.80
C SER A 409 16.20 -32.66 4.37
N THR A 410 15.90 -33.72 3.62
CA THR A 410 15.24 -33.62 2.31
C THR A 410 13.73 -33.70 2.50
N PHE A 411 12.99 -32.86 1.81
CA PHE A 411 11.52 -32.80 1.83
C PHE A 411 10.96 -32.98 0.44
N ASP A 412 9.72 -33.44 0.33
CA ASP A 412 9.05 -33.69 -0.92
C ASP A 412 8.96 -32.44 -1.81
N TYR A 413 8.89 -31.25 -1.23
CA TYR A 413 8.88 -30.01 -2.00
C TYR A 413 10.17 -29.77 -2.80
N GLN A 414 11.30 -30.43 -2.49
CA GLN A 414 12.53 -30.38 -3.29
C GLN A 414 12.39 -31.13 -4.63
N LYS A 415 11.42 -32.07 -4.73
CA LYS A 415 11.18 -32.85 -5.96
C LYS A 415 10.59 -32.02 -7.11
N TYR A 416 9.95 -30.88 -6.79
CA TYR A 416 9.35 -29.96 -7.75
C TYR A 416 9.96 -28.55 -7.74
N THR A 417 11.18 -28.41 -7.23
CA THR A 417 11.93 -27.13 -7.28
C THR A 417 11.95 -26.58 -8.70
N SER A 418 11.42 -25.36 -8.90
CA SER A 418 11.43 -24.67 -10.17
C SER A 418 12.81 -24.10 -10.51
N ILE A 419 12.99 -23.66 -11.75
CA ILE A 419 14.23 -22.96 -12.19
C ILE A 419 14.33 -21.51 -11.66
N ASP A 420 13.36 -21.02 -10.89
CA ASP A 420 13.46 -19.74 -10.18
C ASP A 420 14.49 -19.87 -9.06
N ASP A 421 15.52 -19.01 -9.07
CA ASP A 421 16.57 -19.01 -8.06
C ASP A 421 16.09 -18.50 -6.69
N ASP A 422 14.93 -17.86 -6.64
CA ASP A 422 14.39 -17.30 -5.41
C ASP A 422 13.62 -18.34 -4.58
N CYS A 423 13.73 -18.19 -3.27
CA CYS A 423 13.02 -19.01 -2.29
C CYS A 423 12.23 -18.12 -1.32
N ALA A 424 11.46 -18.75 -0.43
CA ALA A 424 10.63 -18.04 0.55
C ALA A 424 11.41 -17.02 1.39
N HIS A 425 12.70 -17.23 1.65
CA HIS A 425 13.54 -16.28 2.41
C HIS A 425 14.06 -15.13 1.56
N SER A 426 14.44 -15.38 0.29
CA SER A 426 15.01 -14.34 -0.56
C SER A 426 13.99 -13.31 -1.03
N ILE A 427 12.70 -13.67 -1.04
CA ILE A 427 11.61 -12.78 -1.46
C ILE A 427 11.01 -11.92 -0.33
N ILE A 428 11.60 -11.96 0.87
CA ILE A 428 11.16 -11.14 1.99
C ILE A 428 11.29 -9.66 1.62
N GLY A 429 10.23 -8.88 1.89
CA GLY A 429 10.17 -7.46 1.54
C GLY A 429 9.93 -7.16 0.05
N GLN A 430 9.89 -8.18 -0.81
CA GLN A 430 9.62 -8.04 -2.24
C GLN A 430 8.14 -8.30 -2.56
N GLU A 431 7.71 -7.90 -3.75
CA GLU A 431 6.34 -8.06 -4.25
C GLU A 431 6.34 -8.26 -5.76
N TYR A 432 5.35 -9.02 -6.25
CA TYR A 432 5.31 -9.41 -7.65
C TYR A 432 3.88 -9.36 -8.19
N MET A 433 3.74 -8.95 -9.44
CA MET A 433 2.44 -8.86 -10.12
C MET A 433 1.73 -10.22 -10.15
N ASN A 434 2.46 -11.27 -10.52
CA ASN A 434 1.92 -12.61 -10.69
C ASN A 434 2.78 -13.60 -9.90
N VAL A 435 2.17 -14.36 -9.00
CA VAL A 435 2.87 -15.33 -8.15
C VAL A 435 2.28 -16.72 -8.31
N VAL A 436 3.12 -17.73 -8.38
CA VAL A 436 2.75 -19.13 -8.30
C VAL A 436 3.07 -19.67 -6.92
N VAL A 437 2.15 -20.42 -6.33
CA VAL A 437 2.38 -21.14 -5.06
C VAL A 437 2.03 -22.60 -5.22
N VAL A 438 2.66 -23.46 -4.42
CA VAL A 438 2.43 -24.91 -4.46
C VAL A 438 1.80 -25.40 -3.17
N LEU A 439 0.79 -26.26 -3.29
CA LEU A 439 0.16 -27.01 -2.21
C LEU A 439 0.33 -28.51 -2.51
N ASP A 440 1.35 -29.12 -1.91
CA ASP A 440 1.60 -30.56 -2.05
C ASP A 440 0.80 -31.40 -1.04
N ASP A 441 1.03 -32.69 -0.99
CA ASP A 441 0.36 -33.65 -0.11
C ASP A 441 0.72 -33.51 1.38
N SER A 442 1.68 -32.66 1.72
CA SER A 442 2.01 -32.33 3.13
C SER A 442 0.99 -31.40 3.77
N PHE A 443 0.24 -30.62 2.99
CA PHE A 443 -0.75 -29.68 3.48
C PHE A 443 -2.06 -30.37 3.86
N LYS A 444 -2.54 -30.10 5.07
CA LYS A 444 -3.81 -30.61 5.58
C LYS A 444 -4.44 -29.64 6.57
N TYR A 445 -5.71 -29.84 6.89
CA TYR A 445 -6.36 -29.08 7.96
C TYR A 445 -6.31 -29.86 9.27
N SER A 446 -6.04 -29.13 10.36
CA SER A 446 -6.18 -29.64 11.73
C SER A 446 -7.65 -29.77 12.11
N ASP A 447 -7.92 -30.39 13.26
CA ASP A 447 -9.26 -30.50 13.85
C ASP A 447 -9.88 -29.12 14.13
N THR A 448 -9.07 -28.12 14.44
CA THR A 448 -9.50 -26.73 14.61
C THR A 448 -9.77 -26.00 13.30
N GLY A 449 -9.54 -26.65 12.15
CA GLY A 449 -9.76 -26.06 10.82
C GLY A 449 -8.61 -25.20 10.31
N GLU A 450 -7.49 -25.14 10.98
CA GLU A 450 -6.32 -24.42 10.53
C GLU A 450 -5.50 -25.23 9.53
N LEU A 451 -4.97 -24.57 8.48
CA LEU A 451 -4.02 -25.18 7.57
C LEU A 451 -2.73 -25.50 8.31
N VAL A 452 -2.25 -26.72 8.18
CA VAL A 452 -0.98 -27.21 8.73
C VAL A 452 -0.20 -27.93 7.62
N ALA A 453 1.12 -28.02 7.77
CA ALA A 453 2.01 -28.72 6.86
C ALA A 453 3.21 -29.29 7.64
N ASN A 454 4.16 -29.89 6.93
CA ASN A 454 5.39 -30.39 7.53
C ASN A 454 6.12 -29.31 8.33
N ASN A 455 6.49 -29.65 9.56
CA ASN A 455 7.27 -28.79 10.45
C ASN A 455 8.72 -29.29 10.49
N ALA A 456 9.53 -28.79 9.58
CA ALA A 456 10.96 -28.91 9.60
C ALA A 456 11.62 -27.76 10.40
N TYR A 457 12.90 -27.51 10.18
CA TYR A 457 13.57 -26.33 10.70
C TYR A 457 12.82 -25.04 10.26
N TYR A 458 12.40 -24.99 9.00
CA TYR A 458 11.47 -23.98 8.50
C TYR A 458 10.06 -24.57 8.38
N SER A 459 9.05 -23.81 8.84
CA SER A 459 7.65 -24.22 8.72
C SER A 459 7.17 -24.02 7.29
N GLN A 460 6.76 -25.10 6.61
CA GLN A 460 6.25 -25.03 5.23
C GLN A 460 4.99 -24.15 5.14
N LYS A 461 4.10 -24.17 6.14
CA LYS A 461 2.95 -23.26 6.25
C LYS A 461 3.39 -21.79 6.26
N GLN A 462 4.44 -21.44 7.02
CA GLN A 462 4.92 -20.07 7.11
C GLN A 462 5.60 -19.62 5.81
N MET A 463 6.34 -20.54 5.17
CA MET A 463 6.91 -20.30 3.84
C MET A 463 5.82 -20.08 2.78
N LEU A 464 4.76 -20.90 2.79
CA LEU A 464 3.57 -20.69 1.93
C LEU A 464 2.99 -19.29 2.18
N TYR A 465 2.75 -18.93 3.44
CA TYR A 465 2.20 -17.62 3.79
C TYR A 465 3.11 -16.48 3.30
N GLN A 466 4.42 -16.65 3.44
CA GLN A 466 5.41 -15.70 2.95
C GLN A 466 5.31 -15.52 1.43
N ILE A 467 5.21 -16.61 0.66
CA ILE A 467 5.14 -16.58 -0.82
C ILE A 467 3.80 -15.99 -1.29
N ILE A 468 2.68 -16.52 -0.81
CA ILE A 468 1.34 -16.17 -1.28
C ILE A 468 1.01 -14.69 -1.04
N THR A 469 1.54 -14.09 0.05
CA THR A 469 1.34 -12.67 0.37
C THR A 469 2.18 -11.72 -0.47
N ARG A 470 3.02 -12.22 -1.38
CA ARG A 470 3.80 -11.40 -2.32
C ARG A 470 3.04 -11.08 -3.61
N ALA A 471 1.89 -11.71 -3.84
CA ALA A 471 1.07 -11.48 -5.02
C ALA A 471 0.33 -10.15 -4.94
N ILE A 472 0.51 -9.28 -5.96
CA ILE A 472 -0.22 -8.00 -6.09
C ILE A 472 -1.49 -8.19 -6.93
N LYS A 473 -1.38 -8.82 -8.11
CA LYS A 473 -2.45 -8.87 -9.11
C LYS A 473 -3.02 -10.26 -9.32
N LYS A 474 -2.17 -11.26 -9.62
CA LYS A 474 -2.62 -12.62 -9.95
C LYS A 474 -1.93 -13.67 -9.07
N LEU A 475 -2.71 -14.69 -8.73
CA LEU A 475 -2.25 -15.82 -7.96
C LEU A 475 -2.59 -17.11 -8.68
N ASN A 476 -1.61 -17.99 -8.90
CA ASN A 476 -1.81 -19.32 -9.45
C ASN A 476 -1.44 -20.38 -8.40
N ILE A 477 -2.38 -21.26 -8.08
CA ILE A 477 -2.23 -22.32 -7.09
C ILE A 477 -1.94 -23.63 -7.80
N VAL A 478 -0.77 -24.19 -7.59
CA VAL A 478 -0.40 -25.50 -8.10
C VAL A 478 -0.61 -26.55 -7.00
N ILE A 479 -1.54 -27.45 -7.21
CA ILE A 479 -1.88 -28.48 -6.24
C ILE A 479 -1.30 -29.81 -6.71
N ILE A 480 -0.51 -30.48 -5.85
CA ILE A 480 0.17 -31.72 -6.21
C ILE A 480 -0.26 -32.84 -5.25
N LYS A 481 -0.86 -33.92 -5.79
CA LYS A 481 -1.28 -35.11 -5.05
C LYS A 481 -2.23 -34.86 -3.87
N ASN A 482 -2.88 -33.71 -3.81
CA ASN A 482 -3.67 -33.27 -2.66
C ASN A 482 -5.12 -32.95 -3.06
N THR A 483 -5.97 -33.97 -3.07
CA THR A 483 -7.38 -33.81 -3.44
C THR A 483 -8.16 -32.97 -2.42
N ASN A 484 -7.81 -33.02 -1.13
CA ASN A 484 -8.45 -32.23 -0.09
C ASN A 484 -8.21 -30.71 -0.31
N MET A 485 -7.00 -30.34 -0.73
CA MET A 485 -6.70 -28.94 -1.07
C MET A 485 -7.37 -28.54 -2.39
N LEU A 486 -7.49 -29.47 -3.36
CA LEU A 486 -8.23 -29.22 -4.60
C LEU A 486 -9.70 -28.92 -4.31
N GLU A 487 -10.37 -29.76 -3.53
CA GLU A 487 -11.77 -29.56 -3.10
C GLU A 487 -11.94 -28.23 -2.37
N ARG A 488 -10.98 -27.90 -1.48
CA ARG A 488 -11.01 -26.62 -0.77
C ARG A 488 -10.90 -25.41 -1.71
N CYS A 489 -9.97 -25.44 -2.66
CA CYS A 489 -9.82 -24.38 -3.63
C CYS A 489 -11.08 -24.22 -4.49
N ILE A 490 -11.65 -25.32 -4.98
CA ILE A 490 -12.93 -25.30 -5.72
C ILE A 490 -14.01 -24.63 -4.86
N LYS A 491 -14.16 -25.04 -3.59
CA LYS A 491 -15.18 -24.47 -2.67
C LYS A 491 -15.00 -22.97 -2.41
N ILE A 492 -13.77 -22.47 -2.41
CA ILE A 492 -13.53 -21.03 -2.21
C ILE A 492 -13.82 -20.24 -3.48
N LEU A 493 -13.49 -20.79 -4.66
CA LEU A 493 -13.53 -20.08 -5.92
C LEU A 493 -14.88 -20.21 -6.66
N SER A 494 -15.72 -21.19 -6.27
CA SER A 494 -17.10 -21.36 -6.75
C SER A 494 -18.09 -20.51 -5.93
#